data_178a5af2382308ee1ad563d3d26bd007
#
_entry.id   178a5af2382308ee1ad563d3d26bd007
#
_cell.length_a   1.000
_cell.length_b   1.000
_cell.length_c   1.000
_cell.angle_alpha   90.00
_cell.angle_beta   90.00
_cell.angle_gamma   90.00
#
_symmetry.space_group_name_H-M   'P 1'
#
loop_
_entity.id
_entity.type
_entity.pdbx_description
1 polymer ?
#
loop_
_entity_poly.entity_id
_entity_poly.type
_entity_poly.pdbx_seq_one_letter_code
_entity_poly.pdbx_strand_id
1 'polypeptide(L)'
;MTGRWRGDLANPEDHLKVSQGLQARWHGDGLAFAVQIAAEATGGRVEADAKGLRVVDAASVTLRLAAATSFRGRDPEAACAEALRATRPYEELLVRHMADHRSLFRRVRLDLGSAERNSPPTDERLGAVRAGAVDPGLAATYFQYGRYLLIASSRP
;
A
#
# COMPACT_ATOMS: atom_id res chain seq x y z
N MET A 1 -13.32 -9.63 -3.56
CA MET A 1 -13.36 -10.10 -2.16
C MET A 1 -14.10 -9.04 -1.35
N THR A 2 -15.11 -9.45 -0.64
CA THR A 2 -15.86 -8.59 0.29
C THR A 2 -15.85 -9.27 1.65
N GLY A 3 -15.83 -8.48 2.71
CA GLY A 3 -15.81 -9.02 4.05
C GLY A 3 -16.21 -7.96 5.08
N ARG A 4 -16.57 -8.44 6.26
CA ARG A 4 -16.84 -7.60 7.42
C ARG A 4 -15.84 -7.97 8.51
N TRP A 5 -15.04 -7.03 8.93
CA TRP A 5 -14.18 -7.22 10.09
C TRP A 5 -15.01 -7.02 11.36
N ARG A 6 -15.15 -8.06 12.16
CA ARG A 6 -15.73 -7.98 13.50
C ARG A 6 -14.56 -7.92 14.46
N GLY A 7 -14.52 -6.88 15.27
CA GLY A 7 -13.47 -6.66 16.28
C GLY A 7 -13.51 -7.65 17.44
N ASP A 8 -13.78 -8.91 17.16
CA ASP A 8 -13.81 -9.97 18.14
C ASP A 8 -12.38 -10.48 18.32
N LEU A 9 -11.66 -9.85 19.25
CA LEU A 9 -10.31 -10.25 19.66
C LEU A 9 -10.28 -11.58 20.44
N ALA A 10 -11.38 -12.30 20.49
CA ALA A 10 -11.50 -13.60 21.17
C ALA A 10 -10.92 -14.76 20.34
N ASN A 11 -10.56 -14.54 19.07
CA ASN A 11 -9.94 -15.58 18.25
C ASN A 11 -8.41 -15.49 18.34
N PRO A 12 -7.72 -16.46 18.99
CA PRO A 12 -6.26 -16.42 19.14
C PRO A 12 -5.49 -16.58 17.83
N GLU A 13 -6.15 -16.83 16.71
CA GLU A 13 -5.56 -16.93 15.38
C GLU A 13 -5.53 -15.59 14.63
N ASP A 14 -6.22 -14.56 15.13
CA ASP A 14 -6.11 -13.20 14.58
C ASP A 14 -4.78 -12.58 15.01
N HIS A 15 -3.82 -12.62 14.12
CA HIS A 15 -2.42 -12.17 14.34
C HIS A 15 -2.23 -10.66 14.53
N LEU A 16 -3.26 -9.89 14.81
CA LEU A 16 -3.15 -8.53 15.31
C LEU A 16 -2.91 -8.57 16.82
N LYS A 17 -1.65 -8.70 17.22
CA LYS A 17 -1.25 -8.38 18.60
C LYS A 17 -1.47 -6.88 18.82
N VAL A 18 -2.63 -6.53 19.34
CA VAL A 18 -2.84 -5.21 19.94
C VAL A 18 -1.90 -5.11 21.12
N SER A 19 -0.99 -4.13 21.12
CA SER A 19 -0.10 -3.87 22.26
C SER A 19 -0.92 -3.75 23.54
N GLN A 20 -0.45 -4.37 24.61
CA GLN A 20 -1.10 -4.37 25.92
C GLN A 20 -1.49 -2.93 26.31
N GLY A 21 -2.80 -2.70 26.47
CA GLY A 21 -3.35 -1.42 26.92
C GLY A 21 -4.37 -0.76 26.01
N LEU A 22 -4.48 -1.10 24.74
CA LEU A 22 -5.53 -0.61 23.84
C LEU A 22 -6.65 -1.64 23.71
N GLN A 23 -7.65 -1.58 24.56
CA GLN A 23 -8.92 -2.26 24.33
C GLN A 23 -9.74 -1.42 23.36
N ALA A 24 -9.69 -1.74 22.07
CA ALA A 24 -10.64 -1.21 21.11
C ALA A 24 -11.99 -1.88 21.34
N ARG A 25 -12.90 -1.18 22.00
CA ARG A 25 -14.31 -1.61 22.11
C ARG A 25 -15.04 -1.15 20.86
N TRP A 26 -15.42 -2.09 20.01
CA TRP A 26 -16.24 -1.84 18.85
C TRP A 26 -17.71 -2.04 19.20
N HIS A 27 -18.51 -1.01 19.01
CA HIS A 27 -19.96 -1.07 19.16
C HIS A 27 -20.58 -1.17 17.77
N GLY A 28 -21.29 -2.25 17.48
CA GLY A 28 -22.02 -2.45 16.24
C GLY A 28 -21.53 -3.64 15.41
N ASP A 29 -21.99 -3.71 14.17
CA ASP A 29 -21.73 -4.81 13.23
C ASP A 29 -20.29 -4.88 12.66
N GLY A 30 -19.40 -4.03 13.13
CA GLY A 30 -18.02 -3.93 12.64
C GLY A 30 -17.88 -3.16 11.32
N LEU A 31 -16.64 -3.04 10.85
CA LEU A 31 -16.29 -2.33 9.62
C LEU A 31 -16.44 -3.25 8.41
N ALA A 32 -17.32 -2.91 7.49
CA ALA A 32 -17.40 -3.61 6.21
C ALA A 32 -16.26 -3.16 5.29
N PHE A 33 -15.76 -4.07 4.46
CA PHE A 33 -14.74 -3.79 3.46
C PHE A 33 -15.03 -4.51 2.15
N ALA A 34 -14.48 -3.97 1.07
CA ALA A 34 -14.46 -4.61 -0.24
C ALA A 34 -13.11 -4.41 -0.90
N VAL A 35 -12.67 -5.41 -1.65
CA VAL A 35 -11.52 -5.34 -2.56
C VAL A 35 -11.96 -5.89 -3.90
N GLN A 36 -11.75 -5.11 -4.97
CA GLN A 36 -12.06 -5.51 -6.33
C GLN A 36 -10.81 -5.38 -7.21
N ILE A 37 -10.65 -6.31 -8.15
CA ILE A 37 -9.55 -6.32 -9.11
C ILE A 37 -10.15 -6.35 -10.51
N ALA A 38 -9.67 -5.47 -11.38
CA ALA A 38 -9.88 -5.52 -12.82
C ALA A 38 -8.57 -5.83 -13.52
N ALA A 39 -8.59 -6.69 -14.53
CA ALA A 39 -7.43 -7.07 -15.33
C ALA A 39 -7.68 -6.74 -16.80
N GLU A 40 -6.70 -6.12 -17.44
CA GLU A 40 -6.68 -5.84 -18.89
C GLU A 40 -5.42 -6.46 -19.47
N ALA A 41 -5.59 -7.22 -20.55
CA ALA A 41 -4.49 -7.86 -21.26
C ALA A 41 -4.28 -7.19 -22.63
N THR A 42 -3.01 -7.04 -23.00
CA THR A 42 -2.63 -6.68 -24.38
C THR A 42 -2.26 -7.97 -25.10
N GLY A 43 -3.03 -8.32 -26.11
CA GLY A 43 -2.99 -9.66 -26.71
C GLY A 43 -3.56 -10.71 -25.75
N GLY A 44 -3.85 -11.89 -26.24
CA GLY A 44 -4.40 -12.97 -25.42
C GLY A 44 -5.75 -12.66 -24.77
N ARG A 45 -6.00 -13.24 -23.59
CA ARG A 45 -7.27 -13.07 -22.87
C ARG A 45 -7.10 -13.19 -21.36
N VAL A 46 -8.07 -12.62 -20.64
CA VAL A 46 -8.23 -12.79 -19.20
C VAL A 46 -9.51 -13.61 -18.96
N GLU A 47 -9.37 -14.66 -18.18
CA GLU A 47 -10.45 -15.53 -17.71
C GLU A 47 -10.60 -15.35 -16.19
N ALA A 48 -11.83 -15.25 -15.69
CA ALA A 48 -12.12 -15.16 -14.27
C ALA A 48 -13.02 -16.32 -13.85
N ASP A 49 -12.65 -16.99 -12.76
CA ASP A 49 -13.44 -18.04 -12.14
C ASP A 49 -13.44 -17.91 -10.61
N ALA A 50 -14.07 -18.85 -9.92
CA ALA A 50 -14.12 -18.87 -8.45
C ALA A 50 -12.73 -19.04 -7.79
N LYS A 51 -11.71 -19.44 -8.54
CA LYS A 51 -10.33 -19.64 -8.04
C LYS A 51 -9.44 -18.42 -8.26
N GLY A 52 -9.84 -17.50 -9.17
CA GLY A 52 -9.08 -16.28 -9.41
C GLY A 52 -9.10 -15.83 -10.87
N LEU A 53 -8.06 -15.08 -11.25
CA LEU A 53 -7.81 -14.57 -12.59
C LEU A 53 -6.74 -15.41 -13.27
N ARG A 54 -6.99 -15.81 -14.51
CA ARG A 54 -6.02 -16.47 -15.38
C ARG A 54 -5.76 -15.59 -16.59
N VAL A 55 -4.51 -15.36 -16.88
CA VAL A 55 -4.07 -14.65 -18.09
C VAL A 55 -3.48 -15.67 -19.04
N VAL A 56 -3.93 -15.66 -20.30
CA VAL A 56 -3.52 -16.63 -21.33
C VAL A 56 -3.00 -15.89 -22.55
N ASP A 57 -1.78 -16.22 -22.98
CA ASP A 57 -1.13 -15.76 -24.21
C ASP A 57 -1.07 -14.22 -24.34
N ALA A 58 -0.97 -13.49 -23.24
CA ALA A 58 -0.89 -12.04 -23.24
C ALA A 58 0.58 -11.55 -23.28
N ALA A 59 0.84 -10.52 -24.08
CA ALA A 59 2.13 -9.85 -24.12
C ALA A 59 2.35 -9.01 -22.84
N SER A 60 1.28 -8.43 -22.30
CA SER A 60 1.30 -7.72 -21.01
C SER A 60 -0.06 -7.78 -20.35
N VAL A 61 -0.09 -7.55 -19.03
CA VAL A 61 -1.34 -7.40 -18.27
C VAL A 61 -1.23 -6.23 -17.30
N THR A 62 -2.29 -5.43 -17.26
CA THR A 62 -2.44 -4.37 -16.24
C THR A 62 -3.50 -4.81 -15.24
N LEU A 63 -3.11 -4.90 -13.97
CA LEU A 63 -4.02 -5.15 -12.87
C LEU A 63 -4.37 -3.84 -12.18
N ARG A 64 -5.65 -3.57 -12.00
CA ARG A 64 -6.15 -2.45 -11.21
C ARG A 64 -6.84 -2.98 -9.98
N LEU A 65 -6.43 -2.50 -8.82
CA LEU A 65 -6.98 -2.88 -7.53
C LEU A 65 -7.66 -1.68 -6.90
N ALA A 66 -8.90 -1.84 -6.47
CA ALA A 66 -9.62 -0.89 -5.63
C ALA A 66 -9.96 -1.54 -4.30
N ALA A 67 -9.77 -0.79 -3.20
CA ALA A 67 -10.13 -1.22 -1.86
C ALA A 67 -10.88 -0.08 -1.15
N ALA A 68 -11.95 -0.41 -0.46
CA ALA A 68 -12.75 0.56 0.29
C ALA A 68 -13.31 -0.05 1.58
N THR A 69 -13.67 0.82 2.52
CA THR A 69 -14.30 0.44 3.77
C THR A 69 -15.54 1.28 4.03
N SER A 70 -16.41 0.81 4.93
CA SER A 70 -17.60 1.54 5.37
C SER A 70 -17.29 2.66 6.38
N PHE A 71 -16.02 2.96 6.67
CA PHE A 71 -15.62 3.94 7.69
C PHE A 71 -16.25 5.32 7.51
N ARG A 72 -16.42 5.76 6.25
CA ARG A 72 -17.06 7.06 5.93
C ARG A 72 -18.55 6.92 5.58
N GLY A 73 -19.21 5.84 5.99
CA GLY A 73 -20.65 5.62 5.74
C GLY A 73 -20.99 5.27 4.28
N ARG A 74 -19.99 4.99 3.43
CA ARG A 74 -20.20 4.57 2.03
C ARG A 74 -20.28 3.05 1.94
N ASP A 75 -21.05 2.56 0.95
CA ASP A 75 -20.99 1.16 0.57
C ASP A 75 -19.63 0.84 -0.08
N PRO A 76 -18.83 -0.09 0.51
CA PRO A 76 -17.49 -0.39 0.01
C PRO A 76 -17.49 -0.99 -1.40
N GLU A 77 -18.48 -1.82 -1.74
CA GLU A 77 -18.57 -2.46 -3.06
C GLU A 77 -18.85 -1.43 -4.15
N ALA A 78 -19.81 -0.54 -3.91
CA ALA A 78 -20.13 0.55 -4.82
C ALA A 78 -18.93 1.50 -5.00
N ALA A 79 -18.21 1.81 -3.91
CA ALA A 79 -17.03 2.66 -3.96
C ALA A 79 -15.88 2.04 -4.77
N CYS A 80 -15.63 0.74 -4.63
CA CYS A 80 -14.65 0.02 -5.45
C CYS A 80 -15.05 0.01 -6.93
N ALA A 81 -16.31 -0.29 -7.22
CA ALA A 81 -16.81 -0.32 -8.59
C ALA A 81 -16.73 1.06 -9.27
N GLU A 82 -17.03 2.14 -8.53
CA GLU A 82 -16.88 3.51 -9.02
C GLU A 82 -15.41 3.83 -9.33
N ALA A 83 -14.49 3.49 -8.42
CA ALA A 83 -13.06 3.73 -8.61
C ALA A 83 -12.50 2.99 -9.83
N LEU A 84 -12.92 1.74 -10.07
CA LEU A 84 -12.50 0.96 -11.23
C LEU A 84 -13.11 1.46 -12.56
N ARG A 85 -14.35 1.99 -12.53
CA ARG A 85 -14.96 2.61 -13.72
C ARG A 85 -14.33 3.96 -14.09
N ALA A 86 -13.91 4.75 -13.09
CA ALA A 86 -13.26 6.04 -13.29
C ALA A 86 -11.79 5.94 -13.73
N THR A 87 -11.37 4.77 -14.15
CA THR A 87 -9.97 4.49 -14.47
C THR A 87 -9.51 5.21 -15.75
N ARG A 88 -8.19 5.40 -15.85
CA ARG A 88 -7.49 6.04 -16.95
C ARG A 88 -6.39 5.11 -17.47
N PRO A 89 -5.84 5.37 -18.68
CA PRO A 89 -4.65 4.65 -19.14
C PRO A 89 -3.52 4.67 -18.13
N TYR A 90 -2.72 3.59 -18.09
CA TYR A 90 -1.62 3.44 -17.14
C TYR A 90 -0.65 4.61 -17.17
N GLU A 91 -0.27 5.06 -18.35
CA GLU A 91 0.67 6.17 -18.56
C GLU A 91 0.15 7.48 -17.95
N GLU A 92 -1.13 7.75 -18.09
CA GLU A 92 -1.75 8.94 -17.49
C GLU A 92 -1.78 8.84 -15.96
N LEU A 93 -2.12 7.67 -15.42
CA LEU A 93 -2.09 7.41 -13.98
C LEU A 93 -0.68 7.57 -13.42
N LEU A 94 0.34 7.06 -14.13
CA LEU A 94 1.74 7.18 -13.74
C LEU A 94 2.19 8.64 -13.68
N VAL A 95 1.91 9.41 -14.73
CA VAL A 95 2.26 10.84 -14.78
C VAL A 95 1.61 11.62 -13.64
N ARG A 96 0.31 11.40 -13.41
CA ARG A 96 -0.42 12.04 -12.32
C ARG A 96 0.12 11.64 -10.94
N HIS A 97 0.35 10.36 -10.72
CA HIS A 97 0.92 9.85 -9.48
C HIS A 97 2.30 10.47 -9.20
N MET A 98 3.17 10.50 -10.22
CA MET A 98 4.49 11.09 -10.08
C MET A 98 4.44 12.59 -9.78
N ALA A 99 3.56 13.33 -10.45
CA ALA A 99 3.40 14.77 -10.22
C ALA A 99 2.89 15.04 -8.79
N ASP A 100 1.87 14.34 -8.36
CA ASP A 100 1.28 14.45 -7.03
C ASP A 100 2.30 14.09 -5.94
N HIS A 101 2.92 12.93 -6.02
CA HIS A 101 3.91 12.49 -5.04
C HIS A 101 5.10 13.47 -4.96
N ARG A 102 5.64 13.91 -6.10
CA ARG A 102 6.77 14.84 -6.16
C ARG A 102 6.42 16.20 -5.57
N SER A 103 5.18 16.66 -5.70
CA SER A 103 4.73 17.94 -5.15
C SER A 103 4.86 17.99 -3.62
N LEU A 104 4.76 16.85 -2.95
CA LEU A 104 4.90 16.70 -1.51
C LEU A 104 6.30 16.25 -1.10
N PHE A 105 6.84 15.23 -1.77
CA PHE A 105 8.10 14.61 -1.38
C PHE A 105 9.29 15.57 -1.54
N ARG A 106 9.30 16.39 -2.59
CA ARG A 106 10.39 17.33 -2.87
C ARG A 106 10.44 18.56 -1.97
N ARG A 107 9.42 18.77 -1.10
CA ARG A 107 9.40 19.92 -0.16
C ARG A 107 10.48 19.84 0.92
N VAL A 108 10.95 18.63 1.22
CA VAL A 108 11.97 18.42 2.25
C VAL A 108 13.03 17.47 1.73
N ARG A 109 14.29 17.85 1.92
CA ARG A 109 15.46 17.03 1.68
C ARG A 109 16.32 17.02 2.95
N LEU A 110 16.71 15.84 3.39
CA LEU A 110 17.68 15.65 4.45
C LEU A 110 18.97 15.10 3.83
N ASP A 111 20.07 15.81 4.07
CA ASP A 111 21.41 15.40 3.69
C ASP A 111 22.29 15.45 4.95
N LEU A 112 22.83 14.32 5.36
CA LEU A 112 23.65 14.16 6.55
C LEU A 112 25.11 13.82 6.22
N GLY A 113 25.51 14.08 4.98
CA GLY A 113 26.81 13.70 4.42
C GLY A 113 26.72 12.52 3.46
N SER A 114 27.81 12.25 2.75
CA SER A 114 27.81 11.33 1.62
C SER A 114 27.46 9.90 2.01
N ALA A 115 26.38 9.38 1.41
CA ALA A 115 26.32 7.95 1.15
C ALA A 115 27.17 7.70 -0.09
N GLU A 116 28.19 6.86 -0.01
CA GLU A 116 28.92 6.39 -1.19
C GLU A 116 27.92 5.71 -2.14
N ARG A 117 28.08 5.96 -3.45
CA ARG A 117 27.20 5.35 -4.47
C ARG A 117 27.18 3.82 -4.46
N ASN A 118 28.20 3.20 -3.85
CA ASN A 118 28.38 1.74 -3.70
C ASN A 118 28.15 1.30 -2.25
N SER A 119 27.19 1.89 -1.56
CA SER A 119 26.82 1.43 -0.21
C SER A 119 26.40 -0.04 -0.23
N PRO A 120 26.76 -0.83 0.78
CA PRO A 120 26.24 -2.18 0.96
C PRO A 120 24.72 -2.24 1.00
N PRO A 121 24.09 -3.39 0.81
CA PRO A 121 22.65 -3.57 0.98
C PRO A 121 22.17 -3.09 2.35
N THR A 122 20.89 -2.68 2.43
CA THR A 122 20.34 -2.05 3.64
C THR A 122 20.40 -2.95 4.87
N ASP A 123 20.24 -4.25 4.72
CA ASP A 123 20.33 -5.25 5.79
C ASP A 123 21.74 -5.33 6.38
N GLU A 124 22.77 -5.31 5.54
CA GLU A 124 24.18 -5.25 5.99
C GLU A 124 24.48 -3.95 6.72
N ARG A 125 24.01 -2.82 6.18
CA ARG A 125 24.15 -1.50 6.84
C ARG A 125 23.46 -1.46 8.20
N LEU A 126 22.26 -2.03 8.31
CA LEU A 126 21.56 -2.17 9.59
C LEU A 126 22.31 -3.06 10.57
N GLY A 127 22.92 -4.14 10.09
CA GLY A 127 23.79 -5.02 10.89
C GLY A 127 25.00 -4.26 11.44
N ALA A 128 25.67 -3.47 10.61
CA ALA A 128 26.82 -2.66 11.01
C ALA A 128 26.42 -1.58 12.05
N VAL A 129 25.29 -0.90 11.87
CA VAL A 129 24.81 0.10 12.85
C VAL A 129 24.46 -0.57 14.18
N ARG A 130 23.86 -1.76 14.20
CA ARG A 130 23.63 -2.53 15.42
C ARG A 130 24.95 -2.91 16.14
N ALA A 131 26.02 -3.10 15.36
CA ALA A 131 27.36 -3.34 15.88
C ALA A 131 28.12 -2.05 16.29
N GLY A 132 27.47 -0.87 16.22
CA GLY A 132 28.04 0.42 16.66
C GLY A 132 28.62 1.30 15.55
N ALA A 133 28.47 0.94 14.28
CA ALA A 133 28.86 1.80 13.16
C ALA A 133 27.97 3.04 13.04
N VAL A 134 28.53 4.14 12.56
CA VAL A 134 27.80 5.37 12.26
C VAL A 134 27.52 5.43 10.76
N ASP A 135 26.24 5.51 10.38
CA ASP A 135 25.81 5.58 8.99
C ASP A 135 24.81 6.73 8.77
N PRO A 136 25.29 7.95 8.51
CA PRO A 136 24.43 9.11 8.25
C PRO A 136 23.55 8.94 7.00
N GLY A 137 24.07 8.27 5.96
CA GLY A 137 23.33 7.99 4.74
C GLY A 137 22.14 7.04 4.96
N LEU A 138 22.31 6.03 5.82
CA LEU A 138 21.19 5.16 6.22
C LEU A 138 20.15 5.92 7.03
N ALA A 139 20.58 6.80 7.95
CA ALA A 139 19.68 7.66 8.71
C ALA A 139 18.85 8.59 7.81
N ALA A 140 19.48 9.21 6.81
CA ALA A 140 18.81 10.05 5.82
C ALA A 140 17.81 9.22 4.97
N THR A 141 18.19 8.01 4.55
CA THR A 141 17.33 7.09 3.83
C THR A 141 16.11 6.69 4.66
N TYR A 142 16.31 6.36 5.94
CA TYR A 142 15.23 5.99 6.86
C TYR A 142 14.24 7.14 7.09
N PHE A 143 14.74 8.36 7.26
CA PHE A 143 13.91 9.56 7.33
C PHE A 143 13.06 9.75 6.06
N GLN A 144 13.66 9.63 4.87
CA GLN A 144 12.93 9.78 3.61
C GLN A 144 11.92 8.65 3.39
N TYR A 145 12.23 7.44 3.83
CA TYR A 145 11.30 6.31 3.78
C TYR A 145 10.08 6.53 4.69
N GLY A 146 10.29 7.03 5.91
CA GLY A 146 9.19 7.40 6.80
C GLY A 146 8.28 8.47 6.18
N ARG A 147 8.87 9.49 5.53
CA ARG A 147 8.11 10.49 4.78
C ARG A 147 7.33 9.90 3.60
N TYR A 148 7.93 8.98 2.85
CA TYR A 148 7.24 8.25 1.79
C TYR A 148 6.00 7.53 2.32
N LEU A 149 6.12 6.80 3.43
CA LEU A 149 5.00 6.08 4.04
C LEU A 149 3.89 7.04 4.50
N LEU A 150 4.23 8.17 5.11
CA LEU A 150 3.27 9.19 5.52
C LEU A 150 2.52 9.78 4.30
N ILE A 151 3.23 10.14 3.24
CA ILE A 151 2.63 10.67 2.01
C ILE A 151 1.72 9.63 1.36
N ALA A 152 2.08 8.35 1.40
CA ALA A 152 1.30 7.27 0.79
C ALA A 152 0.03 6.92 1.59
N SER A 153 0.05 7.07 2.92
CA SER A 153 -1.03 6.62 3.82
C SER A 153 -1.91 7.72 4.38
N SER A 154 -1.44 8.98 4.40
CA SER A 154 -2.11 10.10 5.05
C SER A 154 -2.37 11.21 4.04
N ARG A 155 -3.57 11.17 3.45
CA ARG A 155 -4.04 12.20 2.53
C ARG A 155 -5.18 13.00 3.17
N PRO A 156 -5.26 14.31 2.90
CA PRO A 156 -6.36 15.14 3.37
C PRO A 156 -7.71 14.69 2.81
#